data_8964ba8543893dc6ad5b6796d9139b54
#
_entry.id   8964ba8543893dc6ad5b6796d9139b54
#
_cell.length_a   1.000
_cell.length_b   1.000
_cell.length_c   1.000
_cell.angle_alpha   90.00
_cell.angle_beta   90.00
_cell.angle_gamma   90.00
#
_symmetry.space_group_name_H-M   'P 1'
#
loop_
_entity.id
_entity.type
_entity.pdbx_description
1 polymer ?
#
loop_
_entity_poly.entity_id
_entity_poly.type
_entity_poly.pdbx_seq_one_letter_code
_entity_poly.pdbx_strand_id
1 'polypeptide(L)'
;MVYRWDCRHCAFSAWSNSDERLRKNAGAHLFDHHSSKLSKADFRVAWDCPYCDAGETAHDKGAAAQAFKDHLDWHAGNSIESNAHLADEVENSGNVLVQTAADSAAADSARLQFTARSDLSIIVTKSPKERLRLLHDRFNGWPDRTVVMTTKRRPLAGAFDIDLSDAPVEVVELDRRLGPSQLGETISRVIDAHHTPDQRLAVGFDILYDIVSSFDLQTTHDFVSMLSSRLSEADALWHIYAEPRPQLSTALNVLEEYIDLTVETESGVFVVNG
;
A
#
# COMPACT_ATOMS: atom_id res chain seq x y z
N MET A 1 7.52 -13.34 2.48
CA MET A 1 6.43 -14.02 1.74
C MET A 1 5.18 -13.18 1.96
N VAL A 2 4.40 -12.95 0.93
CA VAL A 2 3.12 -12.22 1.00
C VAL A 2 2.00 -13.20 0.72
N TYR A 3 0.93 -13.07 1.47
CA TYR A 3 -0.27 -13.89 1.38
C TYR A 3 -1.44 -13.03 0.92
N ARG A 4 -2.32 -13.59 0.09
CA ARG A 4 -3.54 -12.96 -0.42
C ARG A 4 -4.75 -13.81 -0.09
N TRP A 5 -5.87 -13.14 0.16
CA TRP A 5 -7.19 -13.75 0.27
C TRP A 5 -8.23 -12.89 -0.45
N ASP A 6 -9.05 -13.53 -1.28
CA ASP A 6 -10.14 -12.89 -2.00
C ASP A 6 -11.48 -13.43 -1.48
N CYS A 7 -12.42 -12.53 -1.25
CA CYS A 7 -13.77 -12.90 -0.90
C CYS A 7 -14.51 -13.42 -2.14
N ARG A 8 -15.12 -14.62 -2.03
CA ARG A 8 -15.91 -15.22 -3.13
C ARG A 8 -17.30 -14.60 -3.29
N HIS A 9 -17.71 -13.73 -2.38
CA HIS A 9 -19.07 -13.18 -2.30
C HIS A 9 -19.15 -11.69 -2.62
N CYS A 10 -18.02 -10.99 -2.60
CA CYS A 10 -17.91 -9.57 -2.93
C CYS A 10 -16.50 -9.26 -3.45
N ALA A 11 -16.26 -8.02 -3.83
CA ALA A 11 -14.96 -7.57 -4.38
C ALA A 11 -13.89 -7.25 -3.31
N PHE A 12 -14.09 -7.69 -2.05
CA PHE A 12 -13.10 -7.51 -0.99
C PHE A 12 -11.90 -8.43 -1.21
N SER A 13 -10.70 -7.85 -1.16
CA SER A 13 -9.43 -8.58 -1.21
C SER A 13 -8.50 -8.08 -0.11
N ALA A 14 -7.67 -8.97 0.42
CA ALA A 14 -6.76 -8.65 1.52
C ALA A 14 -5.38 -9.28 1.34
N TRP A 15 -4.32 -8.57 1.78
CA TRP A 15 -2.92 -9.03 1.74
C TRP A 15 -2.24 -8.84 3.08
N SER A 16 -1.37 -9.76 3.44
CA SER A 16 -0.53 -9.63 4.64
C SER A 16 0.79 -10.39 4.48
N ASN A 17 1.81 -9.93 5.21
CA ASN A 17 3.05 -10.70 5.39
C ASN A 17 2.90 -11.83 6.44
N SER A 18 1.73 -11.95 7.07
CA SER A 18 1.39 -12.95 8.08
C SER A 18 0.11 -13.68 7.69
N ASP A 19 0.23 -14.97 7.44
CA ASP A 19 -0.88 -15.87 7.19
C ASP A 19 -1.93 -15.83 8.34
N GLU A 20 -1.49 -15.84 9.58
CA GLU A 20 -2.37 -15.77 10.74
C GLU A 20 -3.20 -14.47 10.78
N ARG A 21 -2.58 -13.32 10.51
CA ARG A 21 -3.30 -12.04 10.48
C ARG A 21 -4.30 -12.00 9.34
N LEU A 22 -3.91 -12.52 8.19
CA LEU A 22 -4.79 -12.55 7.02
C LEU A 22 -6.00 -13.44 7.27
N ARG A 23 -5.84 -14.64 7.87
CA ARG A 23 -6.96 -15.52 8.25
C ARG A 23 -7.93 -14.82 9.18
N LYS A 24 -7.44 -14.17 10.24
CA LYS A 24 -8.28 -13.44 11.20
C LYS A 24 -9.05 -12.29 10.55
N ASN A 25 -8.41 -11.54 9.64
CA ASN A 25 -9.08 -10.46 8.91
C ASN A 25 -10.15 -11.03 7.97
N ALA A 26 -9.83 -12.05 7.19
CA ALA A 26 -10.75 -12.72 6.29
C ALA A 26 -11.93 -13.38 7.03
N GLY A 27 -11.68 -14.05 8.14
CA GLY A 27 -12.71 -14.64 9.00
C GLY A 27 -13.64 -13.56 9.60
N ALA A 28 -13.07 -12.43 10.03
CA ALA A 28 -13.86 -11.27 10.49
C ALA A 28 -14.73 -10.70 9.37
N HIS A 29 -14.19 -10.52 8.17
CA HIS A 29 -14.94 -10.07 7.00
C HIS A 29 -16.11 -11.03 6.68
N LEU A 30 -15.87 -12.34 6.64
CA LEU A 30 -16.93 -13.33 6.43
C LEU A 30 -17.99 -13.25 7.50
N PHE A 31 -17.60 -13.08 8.77
CA PHE A 31 -18.54 -12.96 9.88
C PHE A 31 -19.41 -11.69 9.78
N ASP A 32 -18.79 -10.55 9.49
CA ASP A 32 -19.48 -9.26 9.56
C ASP A 32 -20.35 -9.01 8.29
N HIS A 33 -19.96 -9.53 7.13
CA HIS A 33 -20.60 -9.21 5.85
C HIS A 33 -21.35 -10.40 5.21
N HIS A 34 -20.95 -11.66 5.48
CA HIS A 34 -21.46 -12.81 4.73
C HIS A 34 -21.99 -13.95 5.62
N SER A 35 -22.05 -13.77 6.94
CA SER A 35 -22.56 -14.79 7.82
C SER A 35 -24.02 -14.53 8.24
N SER A 36 -24.72 -15.60 8.59
CA SER A 36 -26.02 -15.54 9.21
C SER A 36 -25.90 -14.99 10.63
N LYS A 37 -26.96 -14.31 11.11
CA LYS A 37 -27.00 -13.80 12.47
C LYS A 37 -27.02 -14.95 13.47
N LEU A 38 -26.33 -14.76 14.60
CA LEU A 38 -26.43 -15.65 15.74
C LEU A 38 -27.89 -15.82 16.17
N SER A 39 -28.33 -17.04 16.44
CA SER A 39 -29.68 -17.37 16.84
C SER A 39 -29.76 -17.71 18.33
N LYS A 40 -30.94 -17.51 18.96
CA LYS A 40 -31.17 -17.99 20.31
C LYS A 40 -31.71 -19.42 20.26
N ALA A 41 -31.07 -20.30 21.03
CA ALA A 41 -31.49 -21.68 21.24
C ALA A 41 -31.68 -21.90 22.75
N ASP A 42 -32.91 -21.76 23.24
CA ASP A 42 -33.26 -21.78 24.66
C ASP A 42 -32.44 -20.80 25.51
N PHE A 43 -31.58 -21.31 26.40
CA PHE A 43 -30.67 -20.51 27.24
C PHE A 43 -29.28 -20.34 26.64
N ARG A 44 -29.09 -20.70 25.38
CA ARG A 44 -27.81 -20.63 24.64
C ARG A 44 -27.94 -19.78 23.41
N VAL A 45 -26.78 -19.44 22.82
CA VAL A 45 -26.69 -18.76 21.53
C VAL A 45 -26.05 -19.77 20.55
N ALA A 46 -26.71 -20.00 19.43
CA ALA A 46 -26.28 -20.91 18.39
C ALA A 46 -25.76 -20.13 17.18
N TRP A 47 -24.84 -20.76 16.48
CA TRP A 47 -24.45 -20.37 15.11
C TRP A 47 -24.43 -21.60 14.21
N ASP A 48 -24.72 -21.37 12.95
CA ASP A 48 -24.64 -22.35 11.87
C ASP A 48 -23.79 -21.75 10.76
N CYS A 49 -22.84 -22.51 10.23
CA CYS A 49 -21.93 -22.05 9.17
C CYS A 49 -22.67 -22.06 7.82
N PRO A 50 -22.65 -20.95 7.05
CA PRO A 50 -23.28 -20.93 5.73
C PRO A 50 -22.43 -21.64 4.66
N TYR A 51 -21.19 -22.05 4.99
CA TYR A 51 -20.24 -22.64 4.05
C TYR A 51 -20.03 -24.17 4.25
N CYS A 52 -20.50 -24.72 5.37
CA CYS A 52 -20.46 -26.14 5.67
C CYS A 52 -21.53 -26.50 6.73
N ASP A 53 -21.67 -27.79 7.02
CA ASP A 53 -22.68 -28.29 7.98
C ASP A 53 -22.27 -28.13 9.46
N ALA A 54 -21.24 -27.31 9.76
CA ALA A 54 -20.82 -27.05 11.15
C ALA A 54 -21.71 -26.01 11.82
N GLY A 55 -22.02 -26.29 13.08
CA GLY A 55 -22.74 -25.36 13.96
C GLY A 55 -22.48 -25.72 15.41
N GLU A 56 -22.57 -24.74 16.29
CA GLU A 56 -22.32 -24.95 17.72
C GLU A 56 -23.19 -24.00 18.57
N THR A 57 -23.31 -24.32 19.85
CA THR A 57 -24.03 -23.49 20.85
C THR A 57 -23.07 -23.06 21.96
N ALA A 58 -23.14 -21.79 22.36
CA ALA A 58 -22.39 -21.24 23.48
C ALA A 58 -23.33 -20.66 24.56
N HIS A 59 -22.81 -20.39 25.76
CA HIS A 59 -23.58 -19.85 26.87
C HIS A 59 -23.99 -18.40 26.66
N ASP A 60 -23.17 -17.62 25.92
CA ASP A 60 -23.43 -16.21 25.66
C ASP A 60 -23.07 -15.82 24.23
N LYS A 61 -23.50 -14.62 23.83
CA LYS A 61 -23.31 -14.10 22.49
C LYS A 61 -21.81 -13.90 22.12
N GLY A 62 -20.99 -13.50 23.10
CA GLY A 62 -19.56 -13.24 22.87
C GLY A 62 -18.82 -14.54 22.55
N ALA A 63 -19.06 -15.60 23.36
CA ALA A 63 -18.49 -16.92 23.13
C ALA A 63 -18.95 -17.54 21.81
N ALA A 64 -20.25 -17.41 21.48
CA ALA A 64 -20.77 -17.89 20.19
C ALA A 64 -20.13 -17.16 18.99
N ALA A 65 -20.01 -15.83 19.07
CA ALA A 65 -19.39 -15.03 18.01
C ALA A 65 -17.90 -15.38 17.84
N GLN A 66 -17.16 -15.58 18.94
CA GLN A 66 -15.76 -15.95 18.87
C GLN A 66 -15.57 -17.34 18.24
N ALA A 67 -16.32 -18.34 18.71
CA ALA A 67 -16.26 -19.69 18.15
C ALA A 67 -16.60 -19.71 16.65
N PHE A 68 -17.57 -18.89 16.23
CA PHE A 68 -17.94 -18.78 14.82
C PHE A 68 -16.84 -18.08 14.00
N LYS A 69 -16.22 -17.01 14.50
CA LYS A 69 -15.08 -16.36 13.84
C LYS A 69 -13.90 -17.33 13.69
N ASP A 70 -13.54 -18.05 14.74
CA ASP A 70 -12.46 -19.03 14.70
C ASP A 70 -12.74 -20.14 13.66
N HIS A 71 -14.00 -20.55 13.50
CA HIS A 71 -14.42 -21.48 12.46
C HIS A 71 -14.31 -20.86 11.05
N LEU A 72 -14.70 -19.59 10.88
CA LEU A 72 -14.56 -18.89 9.61
C LEU A 72 -13.10 -18.61 9.23
N ASP A 73 -12.21 -18.42 10.22
CA ASP A 73 -10.76 -18.32 10.00
C ASP A 73 -10.20 -19.61 9.34
N TRP A 74 -10.75 -20.79 9.70
CA TRP A 74 -10.40 -22.05 9.04
C TRP A 74 -10.86 -22.09 7.57
N HIS A 75 -12.08 -21.62 7.26
CA HIS A 75 -12.56 -21.51 5.88
C HIS A 75 -11.69 -20.55 5.07
N ALA A 76 -11.38 -19.38 5.61
CA ALA A 76 -10.51 -18.40 4.98
C ALA A 76 -9.13 -19.00 4.69
N GLY A 77 -8.53 -19.71 5.66
CA GLY A 77 -7.22 -20.31 5.53
C GLY A 77 -7.06 -21.29 4.36
N ASN A 78 -8.14 -21.98 3.98
CA ASN A 78 -8.13 -22.92 2.86
C ASN A 78 -8.10 -22.24 1.47
N SER A 79 -8.27 -20.94 1.39
CA SER A 79 -8.28 -20.15 0.15
C SER A 79 -7.21 -19.07 0.09
N ILE A 80 -6.26 -19.08 1.04
CA ILE A 80 -5.13 -18.17 1.03
C ILE A 80 -4.11 -18.58 -0.02
N GLU A 81 -3.75 -17.63 -0.86
CA GLU A 81 -2.67 -17.74 -1.83
C GLU A 81 -1.37 -17.18 -1.27
N SER A 82 -0.24 -17.77 -1.63
CA SER A 82 1.09 -17.29 -1.24
C SER A 82 1.83 -16.70 -2.43
N ASN A 83 2.76 -15.77 -2.17
CA ASN A 83 3.54 -15.04 -3.17
C ASN A 83 2.71 -14.12 -4.10
N ALA A 84 1.54 -13.69 -3.66
CA ALA A 84 0.70 -12.73 -4.36
C ALA A 84 1.02 -11.31 -3.87
N HIS A 85 1.65 -10.51 -4.69
CA HIS A 85 2.02 -9.14 -4.34
C HIS A 85 0.87 -8.17 -4.61
N LEU A 86 0.77 -7.14 -3.78
CA LEU A 86 -0.23 -6.08 -3.94
C LEU A 86 -0.11 -5.36 -5.30
N ALA A 87 1.09 -5.26 -5.85
CA ALA A 87 1.35 -4.72 -7.18
C ALA A 87 0.71 -5.54 -8.33
N ASP A 88 0.37 -6.80 -8.10
CA ASP A 88 -0.27 -7.66 -9.11
C ASP A 88 -1.71 -7.20 -9.40
N GLU A 89 -2.38 -6.47 -8.47
CA GLU A 89 -3.74 -5.93 -8.67
C GLU A 89 -3.81 -4.86 -9.76
N VAL A 90 -2.71 -4.20 -10.03
CA VAL A 90 -2.57 -3.19 -11.08
C VAL A 90 -1.58 -3.64 -12.16
N GLU A 91 -1.38 -4.95 -12.33
CA GLU A 91 -0.49 -5.54 -13.33
C GLU A 91 0.94 -4.97 -13.31
N ASN A 92 1.39 -4.50 -12.12
CA ASN A 92 2.65 -3.79 -11.88
C ASN A 92 2.77 -2.43 -12.61
N SER A 93 1.67 -1.84 -13.02
CA SER A 93 1.54 -0.51 -13.62
C SER A 93 0.29 0.18 -13.08
N GLY A 94 0.27 1.51 -13.05
CA GLY A 94 -0.89 2.28 -12.57
C GLY A 94 -0.63 3.04 -11.27
N ASN A 95 -1.67 3.74 -10.80
CA ASN A 95 -1.60 4.68 -9.68
C ASN A 95 -2.28 4.09 -8.45
N VAL A 96 -1.52 3.86 -7.40
CA VAL A 96 -2.00 3.26 -6.15
C VAL A 96 -1.96 4.25 -5.01
N LEU A 97 -3.09 4.49 -4.36
CA LEU A 97 -3.19 5.25 -3.13
C LEU A 97 -3.17 4.30 -1.92
N VAL A 98 -2.15 4.41 -1.09
CA VAL A 98 -2.07 3.69 0.18
C VAL A 98 -2.52 4.62 1.30
N GLN A 99 -3.68 4.35 1.87
CA GLN A 99 -4.28 5.16 2.93
C GLN A 99 -3.65 4.84 4.29
N THR A 100 -2.47 5.40 4.51
CA THR A 100 -1.72 5.29 5.77
C THR A 100 -0.73 6.44 5.93
N ALA A 101 -0.28 6.68 7.15
CA ALA A 101 0.81 7.62 7.41
C ALA A 101 2.10 7.14 6.71
N ALA A 102 2.76 8.05 6.00
CA ALA A 102 3.94 7.74 5.18
C ALA A 102 5.14 7.19 5.98
N ASP A 103 5.20 7.40 7.28
CA ASP A 103 6.23 6.92 8.21
C ASP A 103 5.79 5.70 9.04
N SER A 104 4.64 5.11 8.72
CA SER A 104 4.12 3.92 9.40
C SER A 104 4.80 2.62 8.94
N ALA A 105 4.79 1.60 9.79
CA ALA A 105 5.24 0.25 9.44
C ALA A 105 4.40 -0.37 8.29
N ALA A 106 3.14 0.02 8.18
CA ALA A 106 2.28 -0.38 7.08
C ALA A 106 2.76 0.22 5.75
N ALA A 107 3.06 1.54 5.72
CA ALA A 107 3.64 2.19 4.55
C ALA A 107 4.97 1.53 4.13
N ASP A 108 5.82 1.19 5.08
CA ASP A 108 7.09 0.50 4.81
C ASP A 108 6.87 -0.89 4.20
N SER A 109 5.89 -1.64 4.72
CA SER A 109 5.52 -2.94 4.14
C SER A 109 4.95 -2.82 2.72
N ALA A 110 4.13 -1.80 2.45
CA ALA A 110 3.61 -1.52 1.11
C ALA A 110 4.73 -1.14 0.14
N ARG A 111 5.65 -0.26 0.54
CA ARG A 111 6.82 0.12 -0.29
C ARG A 111 7.63 -1.09 -0.72
N LEU A 112 7.89 -2.00 0.21
CA LEU A 112 8.62 -3.23 -0.12
C LEU A 112 7.88 -4.08 -1.15
N GLN A 113 6.55 -4.18 -1.07
CA GLN A 113 5.77 -4.95 -2.05
C GLN A 113 5.77 -4.28 -3.44
N PHE A 114 5.61 -2.96 -3.51
CA PHE A 114 5.59 -2.23 -4.78
C PHE A 114 6.97 -2.13 -5.44
N THR A 115 8.05 -2.07 -4.64
CA THR A 115 9.41 -1.99 -5.16
C THR A 115 10.00 -3.36 -5.49
N ALA A 116 9.45 -4.46 -4.95
CA ALA A 116 10.05 -5.80 -5.01
C ALA A 116 10.30 -6.34 -6.42
N ARG A 117 9.59 -5.85 -7.42
CA ARG A 117 9.70 -6.30 -8.81
C ARG A 117 10.18 -5.20 -9.77
N SER A 118 10.54 -4.03 -9.25
CA SER A 118 11.04 -2.93 -10.07
C SER A 118 12.52 -3.11 -10.40
N ASP A 119 12.88 -2.77 -11.63
CA ASP A 119 14.26 -2.67 -12.08
C ASP A 119 14.81 -1.26 -11.76
N LEU A 120 13.95 -0.24 -11.89
CA LEU A 120 14.21 1.14 -11.48
C LEU A 120 13.21 1.57 -10.40
N SER A 121 13.71 2.07 -9.27
CA SER A 121 12.90 2.67 -8.21
C SER A 121 13.21 4.15 -8.07
N ILE A 122 12.20 5.01 -8.22
CA ILE A 122 12.29 6.45 -7.93
C ILE A 122 11.52 6.72 -6.64
N ILE A 123 12.16 7.37 -5.67
CA ILE A 123 11.58 7.64 -4.35
C ILE A 123 11.59 9.15 -4.10
N VAL A 124 10.41 9.77 -4.10
CA VAL A 124 10.24 11.20 -3.81
C VAL A 124 9.85 11.36 -2.34
N THR A 125 10.79 11.82 -1.50
CA THR A 125 10.61 11.73 -0.04
C THR A 125 11.29 12.84 0.75
N LYS A 126 10.76 13.16 1.92
CA LYS A 126 11.41 13.97 2.96
C LYS A 126 12.28 13.15 3.92
N SER A 127 12.18 11.83 3.87
CA SER A 127 12.85 10.90 4.77
C SER A 127 13.80 9.95 4.03
N PRO A 128 14.80 10.46 3.27
CA PRO A 128 15.64 9.67 2.39
C PRO A 128 16.42 8.56 3.13
N LYS A 129 16.93 8.85 4.34
CA LYS A 129 17.66 7.86 5.14
C LYS A 129 16.80 6.66 5.53
N GLU A 130 15.61 6.94 6.00
CA GLU A 130 14.63 5.94 6.45
C GLU A 130 14.23 5.05 5.26
N ARG A 131 14.08 5.63 4.07
CA ARG A 131 13.75 4.88 2.84
C ARG A 131 14.92 4.01 2.37
N LEU A 132 16.12 4.55 2.37
CA LEU A 132 17.32 3.77 2.02
C LEU A 132 17.61 2.66 3.04
N ARG A 133 17.43 2.95 4.36
CA ARG A 133 17.56 1.91 5.38
C ARG A 133 16.54 0.80 5.20
N LEU A 134 15.29 1.13 4.88
CA LEU A 134 14.25 0.15 4.62
C LEU A 134 14.64 -0.79 3.47
N LEU A 135 15.14 -0.24 2.36
CA LEU A 135 15.60 -1.04 1.24
C LEU A 135 16.81 -1.90 1.62
N HIS A 136 17.83 -1.32 2.24
CA HIS A 136 19.03 -2.02 2.68
C HIS A 136 18.73 -3.19 3.62
N ASP A 137 17.89 -2.98 4.65
CA ASP A 137 17.65 -3.95 5.72
C ASP A 137 16.65 -5.04 5.34
N ARG A 138 15.75 -4.77 4.40
CA ARG A 138 14.59 -5.63 4.11
C ARG A 138 14.59 -6.24 2.72
N PHE A 139 15.31 -5.64 1.78
CA PHE A 139 15.52 -6.24 0.48
C PHE A 139 16.71 -7.19 0.52
N ASN A 140 16.57 -8.32 -0.14
CA ASN A 140 17.69 -9.25 -0.36
C ASN A 140 18.48 -8.83 -1.61
N GLY A 141 18.83 -7.56 -1.68
CA GLY A 141 19.46 -6.88 -2.81
C GLY A 141 18.74 -5.55 -3.13
N TRP A 142 19.41 -4.64 -3.77
CA TRP A 142 18.84 -3.39 -4.29
C TRP A 142 18.10 -3.65 -5.60
N PRO A 143 17.10 -2.82 -6.00
CA PRO A 143 16.71 -2.68 -7.40
C PRO A 143 17.95 -2.38 -8.27
N ASP A 144 17.92 -2.68 -9.54
CA ASP A 144 19.08 -2.44 -10.43
C ASP A 144 19.53 -0.97 -10.39
N ARG A 145 18.58 -0.06 -10.15
CA ARG A 145 18.84 1.33 -9.87
C ARG A 145 17.79 1.92 -8.90
N THR A 146 18.25 2.74 -7.97
CA THR A 146 17.40 3.52 -7.07
C THR A 146 17.75 5.00 -7.17
N VAL A 147 16.76 5.86 -7.45
CA VAL A 147 16.94 7.32 -7.46
C VAL A 147 16.10 7.92 -6.33
N VAL A 148 16.74 8.56 -5.37
CA VAL A 148 16.08 9.23 -4.26
C VAL A 148 16.04 10.73 -4.49
N MET A 149 14.84 11.29 -4.62
CA MET A 149 14.60 12.71 -4.83
C MET A 149 14.13 13.36 -3.53
N THR A 150 14.82 14.39 -3.06
CA THR A 150 14.50 15.00 -1.75
C THR A 150 14.89 16.47 -1.68
N THR A 151 14.09 17.25 -0.92
CA THR A 151 14.44 18.65 -0.56
C THR A 151 15.37 18.75 0.66
N LYS A 152 15.76 17.63 1.25
CA LYS A 152 16.62 17.59 2.43
C LYS A 152 18.06 17.87 2.03
N ARG A 153 18.68 18.91 2.60
CA ARG A 153 20.10 19.17 2.42
C ARG A 153 20.92 18.09 3.12
N ARG A 154 21.98 17.62 2.47
CA ARG A 154 22.85 16.53 2.94
C ARG A 154 22.02 15.30 3.33
N PRO A 155 21.25 14.73 2.38
CA PRO A 155 20.25 13.70 2.64
C PRO A 155 20.83 12.46 3.32
N LEU A 156 22.11 12.17 3.13
CA LEU A 156 22.81 11.02 3.72
C LEU A 156 23.66 11.37 4.96
N ALA A 157 23.60 12.61 5.45
CA ALA A 157 24.36 12.99 6.66
C ALA A 157 23.93 12.18 7.88
N GLY A 158 24.87 11.50 8.52
CA GLY A 158 24.62 10.63 9.67
C GLY A 158 23.98 9.28 9.31
N ALA A 159 24.06 8.82 8.06
CA ALA A 159 23.69 7.47 7.62
C ALA A 159 24.91 6.52 7.75
N PHE A 160 25.63 6.58 8.86
CA PHE A 160 26.85 5.79 9.11
C PHE A 160 26.60 4.30 9.32
N ASP A 161 25.35 3.92 9.43
CA ASP A 161 24.88 2.55 9.65
C ASP A 161 24.46 1.84 8.37
N ILE A 162 24.53 2.53 7.22
CA ILE A 162 24.21 1.96 5.90
C ILE A 162 25.45 2.09 5.02
N ASP A 163 25.95 0.97 4.52
CA ASP A 163 26.98 0.98 3.49
C ASP A 163 26.32 1.12 2.11
N LEU A 164 26.52 2.27 1.49
CA LEU A 164 26.02 2.59 0.15
C LEU A 164 27.12 2.61 -0.91
N SER A 165 28.35 2.21 -0.57
CA SER A 165 29.51 2.31 -1.48
C SER A 165 29.30 1.54 -2.78
N ASP A 166 28.66 0.38 -2.72
CA ASP A 166 28.37 -0.49 -3.86
C ASP A 166 26.88 -0.49 -4.24
N ALA A 167 26.04 0.33 -3.55
CA ALA A 167 24.62 0.38 -3.83
C ALA A 167 24.33 1.20 -5.10
N PRO A 168 23.48 0.73 -6.01
CA PRO A 168 23.08 1.45 -7.23
C PRO A 168 22.12 2.61 -6.90
N VAL A 169 22.53 3.49 -6.00
CA VAL A 169 21.70 4.58 -5.46
C VAL A 169 22.23 5.93 -5.93
N GLU A 170 21.36 6.73 -6.49
CA GLU A 170 21.60 8.13 -6.83
C GLU A 170 20.69 9.02 -5.97
N VAL A 171 21.22 10.15 -5.50
CA VAL A 171 20.44 11.11 -4.74
C VAL A 171 20.35 12.44 -5.47
N VAL A 172 19.13 12.85 -5.81
CA VAL A 172 18.82 14.12 -6.45
C VAL A 172 18.31 15.12 -5.40
N GLU A 173 19.10 16.13 -5.09
CA GLU A 173 18.67 17.22 -4.21
C GLU A 173 17.76 18.17 -4.97
N LEU A 174 16.53 18.32 -4.49
CA LEU A 174 15.52 19.24 -5.01
C LEU A 174 15.62 20.60 -4.31
N ASP A 175 15.44 21.69 -5.05
CA ASP A 175 15.29 23.01 -4.42
C ASP A 175 13.99 23.03 -3.60
N ARG A 176 14.07 23.52 -2.36
CA ARG A 176 12.92 23.66 -1.45
C ARG A 176 11.85 24.64 -1.94
N ARG A 177 12.17 25.45 -2.94
CA ARG A 177 11.28 26.45 -3.53
C ARG A 177 10.59 25.95 -4.78
N LEU A 178 10.86 24.71 -5.20
CA LEU A 178 10.21 24.12 -6.36
C LEU A 178 8.70 24.07 -6.14
N GLY A 179 7.97 24.64 -7.09
CA GLY A 179 6.54 24.43 -7.20
C GLY A 179 6.22 23.02 -7.76
N PRO A 180 4.94 22.61 -7.69
CA PRO A 180 4.51 21.30 -8.18
C PRO A 180 4.89 21.04 -9.65
N SER A 181 4.68 21.99 -10.54
CA SER A 181 5.03 21.86 -11.97
C SER A 181 6.51 21.57 -12.17
N GLN A 182 7.39 22.32 -11.50
CA GLN A 182 8.84 22.12 -11.59
C GLN A 182 9.28 20.80 -10.98
N LEU A 183 8.59 20.35 -9.92
CA LEU A 183 8.81 19.02 -9.35
C LEU A 183 8.47 17.93 -10.37
N GLY A 184 7.30 18.03 -11.02
CA GLY A 184 6.88 17.10 -12.05
C GLY A 184 7.83 17.05 -13.26
N GLU A 185 8.30 18.20 -13.73
CA GLU A 185 9.33 18.29 -14.78
C GLU A 185 10.65 17.63 -14.35
N THR A 186 11.02 17.76 -13.06
CA THR A 186 12.25 17.14 -12.56
C THR A 186 12.09 15.62 -12.46
N ILE A 187 10.94 15.12 -12.02
CA ILE A 187 10.62 13.69 -12.04
C ILE A 187 10.67 13.16 -13.48
N SER A 188 10.04 13.86 -14.43
CA SER A 188 10.06 13.48 -15.85
C SER A 188 11.47 13.38 -16.40
N ARG A 189 12.35 14.35 -16.12
CA ARG A 189 13.77 14.30 -16.54
C ARG A 189 14.53 13.14 -15.91
N VAL A 190 14.24 12.78 -14.67
CA VAL A 190 14.84 11.61 -14.02
C VAL A 190 14.38 10.32 -14.70
N ILE A 191 13.10 10.22 -15.04
CA ILE A 191 12.56 9.08 -15.81
C ILE A 191 13.28 9.00 -17.17
N ASP A 192 13.35 10.10 -17.94
CA ASP A 192 13.99 10.14 -19.26
C ASP A 192 15.48 9.76 -19.20
N ALA A 193 16.16 10.09 -18.10
CA ALA A 193 17.59 9.81 -17.94
C ALA A 193 17.90 8.36 -17.52
N HIS A 194 16.97 7.68 -16.87
CA HIS A 194 17.25 6.40 -16.21
C HIS A 194 16.35 5.25 -16.63
N HIS A 195 15.16 5.50 -17.15
CA HIS A 195 14.20 4.48 -17.54
C HIS A 195 14.36 4.09 -19.01
N THR A 196 14.25 2.81 -19.29
CA THR A 196 14.12 2.25 -20.64
C THR A 196 12.82 1.45 -20.74
N PRO A 197 12.20 1.35 -21.94
CA PRO A 197 10.87 0.72 -22.10
C PRO A 197 10.74 -0.73 -21.59
N ASP A 198 11.87 -1.45 -21.52
CA ASP A 198 11.86 -2.86 -21.07
C ASP A 198 12.02 -3.00 -19.55
N GLN A 199 12.19 -1.90 -18.82
CA GLN A 199 12.37 -1.89 -17.37
C GLN A 199 11.07 -1.60 -16.65
N ARG A 200 10.83 -2.31 -15.56
CA ARG A 200 9.72 -2.03 -14.64
C ARG A 200 10.09 -0.86 -13.73
N LEU A 201 9.33 0.20 -13.82
CA LEU A 201 9.49 1.42 -13.04
C LEU A 201 8.51 1.46 -11.87
N ALA A 202 9.03 1.62 -10.65
CA ALA A 202 8.21 1.97 -9.49
C ALA A 202 8.55 3.38 -9.00
N VAL A 203 7.53 4.20 -8.73
CA VAL A 203 7.67 5.57 -8.22
C VAL A 203 6.95 5.69 -6.88
N GLY A 204 7.72 5.77 -5.79
CA GLY A 204 7.21 6.00 -4.45
C GLY A 204 7.09 7.49 -4.13
N PHE A 205 5.92 7.92 -3.66
CA PHE A 205 5.61 9.33 -3.45
C PHE A 205 4.98 9.56 -2.08
N ASP A 206 5.74 10.07 -1.12
CA ASP A 206 5.29 10.28 0.25
C ASP A 206 5.21 11.76 0.67
N ILE A 207 5.15 12.67 -0.30
CA ILE A 207 5.05 14.12 -0.06
C ILE A 207 3.72 14.74 -0.53
N LEU A 208 2.70 13.92 -0.86
CA LEU A 208 1.39 14.44 -1.31
C LEU A 208 0.78 15.39 -0.29
N TYR A 209 0.84 15.06 1.00
CA TYR A 209 0.35 15.91 2.09
C TYR A 209 0.97 17.31 2.06
N ASP A 210 2.26 17.40 1.77
CA ASP A 210 2.98 18.68 1.73
C ASP A 210 2.54 19.54 0.56
N ILE A 211 2.27 18.92 -0.58
CA ILE A 211 1.76 19.61 -1.78
C ILE A 211 0.37 20.15 -1.50
N VAL A 212 -0.55 19.30 -1.04
CA VAL A 212 -1.93 19.69 -0.70
C VAL A 212 -1.97 20.78 0.37
N SER A 213 -1.05 20.74 1.34
CA SER A 213 -0.99 21.73 2.43
C SER A 213 -0.35 23.05 2.02
N SER A 214 0.42 23.09 0.94
CA SER A 214 1.21 24.24 0.53
C SER A 214 0.65 24.97 -0.70
N PHE A 215 -0.18 24.30 -1.49
CA PHE A 215 -0.73 24.80 -2.75
C PHE A 215 -2.26 24.66 -2.75
N ASP A 216 -2.91 25.45 -3.60
CA ASP A 216 -4.36 25.35 -3.80
C ASP A 216 -4.74 24.03 -4.50
N LEU A 217 -6.03 23.70 -4.43
CA LEU A 217 -6.58 22.45 -4.97
C LEU A 217 -6.37 22.31 -6.48
N GLN A 218 -6.52 23.42 -7.23
CA GLN A 218 -6.32 23.40 -8.68
C GLN A 218 -4.87 23.09 -9.05
N THR A 219 -3.92 23.75 -8.40
CA THR A 219 -2.48 23.51 -8.58
C THR A 219 -2.11 22.06 -8.24
N THR A 220 -2.70 21.51 -7.17
CA THR A 220 -2.51 20.11 -6.77
C THR A 220 -3.07 19.15 -7.81
N HIS A 221 -4.29 19.40 -8.28
CA HIS A 221 -4.96 18.62 -9.32
C HIS A 221 -4.11 18.60 -10.60
N ASP A 222 -3.72 19.78 -11.10
CA ASP A 222 -2.95 19.90 -12.35
C ASP A 222 -1.61 19.17 -12.26
N PHE A 223 -0.97 19.20 -11.08
CA PHE A 223 0.26 18.44 -10.82
C PHE A 223 0.02 16.93 -10.88
N VAL A 224 -1.01 16.42 -10.19
CA VAL A 224 -1.30 14.99 -10.15
C VAL A 224 -1.71 14.48 -11.53
N SER A 225 -2.56 15.24 -12.24
CA SER A 225 -2.98 14.93 -13.62
C SER A 225 -1.79 14.80 -14.57
N MET A 226 -0.89 15.79 -14.54
CA MET A 226 0.30 15.80 -15.37
C MET A 226 1.24 14.62 -15.03
N LEU A 227 1.46 14.39 -13.72
CA LEU A 227 2.35 13.32 -13.29
C LEU A 227 1.77 11.93 -13.56
N SER A 228 0.47 11.73 -13.34
CA SER A 228 -0.24 10.49 -13.68
C SER A 228 -0.13 10.16 -15.17
N SER A 229 -0.37 11.15 -16.05
CA SER A 229 -0.21 10.99 -17.50
C SER A 229 1.23 10.57 -17.85
N ARG A 230 2.23 11.26 -17.30
CA ARG A 230 3.63 10.96 -17.57
C ARG A 230 4.05 9.57 -17.10
N LEU A 231 3.56 9.14 -15.94
CA LEU A 231 3.87 7.82 -15.38
C LEU A 231 3.16 6.70 -16.15
N SER A 232 1.94 6.94 -16.62
CA SER A 232 1.22 6.02 -17.50
C SER A 232 1.96 5.83 -18.83
N GLU A 233 2.51 6.89 -19.44
CA GLU A 233 3.36 6.80 -20.65
C GLU A 233 4.62 5.96 -20.44
N ALA A 234 5.12 5.90 -19.20
CA ALA A 234 6.30 5.11 -18.82
C ALA A 234 5.95 3.70 -18.32
N ASP A 235 4.68 3.31 -18.35
CA ASP A 235 4.17 2.05 -17.78
C ASP A 235 4.61 1.86 -16.31
N ALA A 236 4.59 2.94 -15.54
CA ALA A 236 5.10 2.98 -14.18
C ALA A 236 4.06 2.57 -13.15
N LEU A 237 4.50 1.90 -12.10
CA LEU A 237 3.72 1.72 -10.87
C LEU A 237 3.96 2.93 -9.96
N TRP A 238 2.97 3.80 -9.82
CA TRP A 238 3.02 4.95 -8.92
C TRP A 238 2.29 4.65 -7.61
N HIS A 239 3.01 4.64 -6.49
CA HIS A 239 2.42 4.40 -5.19
C HIS A 239 2.56 5.63 -4.28
N ILE A 240 1.41 6.13 -3.85
CA ILE A 240 1.24 7.37 -3.09
C ILE A 240 0.82 7.03 -1.67
N TYR A 241 1.37 7.72 -0.68
CA TYR A 241 1.03 7.52 0.74
C TYR A 241 0.33 8.75 1.28
N ALA A 242 -0.90 8.57 1.74
CA ALA A 242 -1.69 9.64 2.36
C ALA A 242 -2.52 9.09 3.53
N GLU A 243 -2.28 9.60 4.72
CA GLU A 243 -3.13 9.30 5.86
C GLU A 243 -4.49 10.00 5.69
N PRO A 244 -5.61 9.27 5.82
CA PRO A 244 -6.94 9.86 5.75
C PRO A 244 -7.11 10.89 6.89
N ARG A 245 -7.13 12.17 6.54
CA ARG A 245 -7.36 13.29 7.47
C ARG A 245 -8.41 14.22 6.90
N PRO A 246 -9.24 14.88 7.75
CA PRO A 246 -10.26 15.80 7.27
C PRO A 246 -9.72 16.87 6.32
N GLN A 247 -8.48 17.33 6.54
CA GLN A 247 -7.82 18.34 5.71
C GLN A 247 -7.47 17.86 4.30
N LEU A 248 -7.33 16.54 4.12
CA LEU A 248 -7.02 15.93 2.82
C LEU A 248 -8.26 15.43 2.08
N SER A 249 -9.41 15.26 2.76
CA SER A 249 -10.58 14.59 2.17
C SER A 249 -11.02 15.21 0.85
N THR A 250 -11.10 16.54 0.76
CA THR A 250 -11.47 17.22 -0.49
C THR A 250 -10.46 16.99 -1.60
N ALA A 251 -9.16 17.04 -1.28
CA ALA A 251 -8.12 16.80 -2.27
C ALA A 251 -8.12 15.33 -2.72
N LEU A 252 -8.23 14.38 -1.80
CA LEU A 252 -8.28 12.95 -2.12
C LEU A 252 -9.48 12.61 -3.02
N ASN A 253 -10.68 13.16 -2.73
CA ASN A 253 -11.86 12.96 -3.58
C ASN A 253 -11.66 13.50 -5.01
N VAL A 254 -10.95 14.62 -5.17
CA VAL A 254 -10.66 15.18 -6.50
C VAL A 254 -9.57 14.36 -7.21
N LEU A 255 -8.65 13.76 -6.47
CA LEU A 255 -7.58 12.95 -7.03
C LEU A 255 -8.00 11.50 -7.32
N GLU A 256 -9.16 11.07 -6.83
CA GLU A 256 -9.68 9.70 -7.00
C GLU A 256 -9.78 9.28 -8.47
N GLU A 257 -10.06 10.22 -9.38
CA GLU A 257 -10.12 9.96 -10.82
C GLU A 257 -8.79 9.53 -11.46
N TYR A 258 -7.67 9.77 -10.76
CA TYR A 258 -6.32 9.37 -11.19
C TYR A 258 -5.81 8.12 -10.47
N ILE A 259 -6.59 7.53 -9.58
CA ILE A 259 -6.19 6.38 -8.76
C ILE A 259 -6.85 5.11 -9.29
N ASP A 260 -6.05 4.16 -9.71
CA ASP A 260 -6.51 2.85 -10.19
C ASP A 260 -6.82 1.90 -9.04
N LEU A 261 -6.13 2.05 -7.90
CA LEU A 261 -6.31 1.20 -6.74
C LEU A 261 -6.15 1.99 -5.43
N THR A 262 -7.15 1.91 -4.57
CA THR A 262 -7.05 2.42 -3.19
C THR A 262 -6.87 1.26 -2.21
N VAL A 263 -5.82 1.34 -1.40
CA VAL A 263 -5.44 0.34 -0.41
C VAL A 263 -5.56 0.94 0.97
N GLU A 264 -6.40 0.35 1.80
CA GLU A 264 -6.51 0.66 3.22
C GLU A 264 -5.62 -0.27 4.05
N THR A 265 -5.29 0.12 5.28
CA THR A 265 -4.46 -0.69 6.17
C THR A 265 -5.15 -0.92 7.50
N GLU A 266 -5.42 -2.16 7.83
CA GLU A 266 -6.04 -2.58 9.08
C GLU A 266 -5.15 -3.59 9.81
N SER A 267 -4.65 -3.25 11.00
CA SER A 267 -3.88 -4.17 11.86
C SER A 267 -2.74 -4.93 11.16
N GLY A 268 -2.10 -4.31 10.15
CA GLY A 268 -1.01 -4.91 9.37
C GLY A 268 -1.48 -5.83 8.23
N VAL A 269 -2.74 -5.71 7.86
CA VAL A 269 -3.36 -6.27 6.65
C VAL A 269 -3.68 -5.12 5.71
N PHE A 270 -3.39 -5.29 4.44
CA PHE A 270 -3.83 -4.39 3.37
C PHE A 270 -5.17 -4.88 2.85
N VAL A 271 -6.12 -3.99 2.70
CA VAL A 271 -7.45 -4.32 2.19
C VAL A 271 -7.81 -3.41 1.02
N VAL A 272 -8.49 -4.02 0.04
CA VAL A 272 -9.11 -3.34 -1.08
C VAL A 272 -10.60 -3.62 -1.01
N ASN A 273 -11.38 -2.55 -0.94
CA ASN A 273 -12.84 -2.60 -0.99
C ASN A 273 -13.25 -2.25 -2.42
N GLY A 274 -13.94 -3.14 -3.09
CA GLY A 274 -14.46 -2.92 -4.43
C GLY A 274 -15.82 -2.22 -4.42
#